data_d550554248bafefe52c955e795aa0016
#
_entry.id   d550554248bafefe52c955e795aa0016
#
_cell.length_a   1.000
_cell.length_b   1.000
_cell.length_c   1.000
_cell.angle_alpha   90.00
_cell.angle_beta   90.00
_cell.angle_gamma   90.00
#
_symmetry.space_group_name_H-M   'P 1'
#
loop_
_entity.id
_entity.type
_entity.pdbx_description
1 polymer ?
#
loop_
_entity_poly.entity_id
_entity_poly.type
_entity_poly.pdbx_seq_one_letter_code
_entity_poly.pdbx_strand_id
1 'polypeptide(L)'
;MRQGIQIRKAVKADLDRIEKLYGEICDYLESHRNYPGWRKGIYPVRQDAEEALAADTLHIACLGKTIAGSVILNHEPEKGYGNARWLTADTYTHICVIHTLAVHPDFLKCGIGTGLLAYAEQAAREEPCISIRLDVVKGNLPAERLYQKCGYQMIGTVSLGYEAYGLPWYNLYEKVL
;
A
#
# COMPACT_ATOMS: atom_id res chain seq x y z
N MET A 1 -16.36 10.35 22.22
CA MET A 1 -16.62 9.33 21.16
C MET A 1 -15.39 9.20 20.31
N ARG A 2 -14.78 8.00 20.20
CA ARG A 2 -13.69 7.77 19.23
C ARG A 2 -14.33 7.90 17.84
N GLN A 3 -13.91 8.90 17.05
CA GLN A 3 -14.30 8.98 15.66
C GLN A 3 -13.82 7.70 14.98
N GLY A 4 -14.74 6.95 14.33
CA GLY A 4 -14.40 5.76 13.58
C GLY A 4 -13.52 6.09 12.37
N ILE A 5 -12.68 5.16 11.97
CA ILE A 5 -11.91 5.25 10.71
C ILE A 5 -12.93 5.18 9.56
N GLN A 6 -12.93 6.16 8.69
CA GLN A 6 -13.71 6.17 7.46
C GLN A 6 -12.78 5.99 6.27
N ILE A 7 -13.02 4.96 5.44
CA ILE A 7 -12.22 4.70 4.24
C ILE A 7 -13.11 4.91 3.03
N ARG A 8 -12.57 5.60 2.02
CA ARG A 8 -13.28 5.92 0.79
C ARG A 8 -12.30 6.17 -0.37
N LYS A 9 -12.81 6.18 -1.59
CA LYS A 9 -12.08 6.70 -2.74
C LYS A 9 -11.68 8.16 -2.51
N ALA A 10 -10.48 8.51 -2.96
CA ALA A 10 -10.01 9.88 -2.96
C ALA A 10 -10.74 10.68 -4.04
N VAL A 11 -10.84 11.99 -3.83
CA VAL A 11 -11.33 12.94 -4.82
C VAL A 11 -10.28 14.02 -5.07
N LYS A 12 -10.41 14.79 -6.15
CA LYS A 12 -9.44 15.83 -6.52
C LYS A 12 -9.14 16.81 -5.37
N ALA A 13 -10.13 17.13 -4.55
CA ALA A 13 -9.96 18.01 -3.39
C ALA A 13 -9.09 17.41 -2.26
N ASP A 14 -8.79 16.12 -2.30
CA ASP A 14 -7.92 15.47 -1.32
C ASP A 14 -6.42 15.57 -1.69
N LEU A 15 -6.06 15.89 -2.93
CA LEU A 15 -4.68 15.81 -3.44
C LEU A 15 -3.67 16.60 -2.59
N ASP A 16 -3.98 17.84 -2.22
CA ASP A 16 -3.07 18.66 -1.40
C ASP A 16 -2.84 18.04 -0.01
N ARG A 17 -3.87 17.39 0.53
CA ARG A 17 -3.79 16.70 1.83
C ARG A 17 -3.05 15.38 1.74
N ILE A 18 -3.14 14.69 0.60
CA ILE A 18 -2.40 13.45 0.32
C ILE A 18 -0.91 13.77 0.10
N GLU A 19 -0.60 14.83 -0.67
CA GLU A 19 0.77 15.32 -0.81
C GLU A 19 1.40 15.67 0.55
N LYS A 20 0.64 16.34 1.41
CA LYS A 20 1.06 16.63 2.78
C LYS A 20 1.31 15.33 3.56
N LEU A 21 0.40 14.36 3.50
CA LEU A 21 0.58 13.04 4.12
C LEU A 21 1.89 12.37 3.69
N TYR A 22 2.18 12.34 2.40
CA TYR A 22 3.40 11.74 1.85
C TYR A 22 4.66 12.47 2.32
N GLY A 23 4.61 13.81 2.34
CA GLY A 23 5.70 14.64 2.85
C GLY A 23 5.99 14.38 4.33
N GLU A 24 4.96 14.35 5.17
CA GLU A 24 5.09 14.12 6.62
C GLU A 24 5.59 12.70 6.94
N ILE A 25 5.17 11.70 6.17
CA ILE A 25 5.70 10.34 6.28
C ILE A 25 7.20 10.32 5.94
N CYS A 26 7.62 10.93 4.83
CA CYS A 26 9.01 10.98 4.42
C CYS A 26 9.89 11.74 5.42
N ASP A 27 9.40 12.88 5.95
CA ASP A 27 10.10 13.64 7.00
C ASP A 27 10.30 12.81 8.28
N TYR A 28 9.29 12.04 8.68
CA TYR A 28 9.41 11.11 9.79
C TYR A 28 10.45 10.01 9.51
N LEU A 29 10.44 9.42 8.33
CA LEU A 29 11.35 8.35 7.93
C LEU A 29 12.80 8.82 7.82
N GLU A 30 13.05 10.08 7.49
CA GLU A 30 14.39 10.67 7.44
C GLU A 30 15.05 10.73 8.84
N SER A 31 14.24 10.96 9.88
CA SER A 31 14.72 11.05 11.27
C SER A 31 14.57 9.74 12.07
N HIS A 32 14.02 8.71 11.46
CA HIS A 32 13.78 7.39 12.07
C HIS A 32 14.31 6.28 11.16
N ARG A 33 14.07 5.01 11.56
CA ARG A 33 14.40 3.88 10.70
C ARG A 33 13.48 3.86 9.47
N ASN A 34 14.07 4.10 8.30
CA ASN A 34 13.36 4.10 7.02
C ASN A 34 13.20 2.66 6.50
N TYR A 35 12.18 1.96 7.01
CA TYR A 35 11.89 0.59 6.60
C TYR A 35 11.46 0.46 5.12
N PRO A 36 10.58 1.32 4.58
CA PRO A 36 10.15 1.21 3.18
C PRO A 36 11.15 1.78 2.18
N GLY A 37 12.19 2.49 2.63
CA GLY A 37 13.13 3.16 1.74
C GLY A 37 12.58 4.40 1.03
N TRP A 38 11.47 4.94 1.49
CA TRP A 38 10.82 6.11 0.89
C TRP A 38 11.60 7.39 1.16
N ARG A 39 11.66 8.27 0.17
CA ARG A 39 12.43 9.52 0.23
C ARG A 39 11.62 10.69 -0.29
N LYS A 40 11.64 11.80 0.44
CA LYS A 40 10.97 13.05 0.08
C LYS A 40 11.39 13.51 -1.33
N GLY A 41 10.40 13.85 -2.15
CA GLY A 41 10.62 14.28 -3.52
C GLY A 41 11.00 13.18 -4.51
N ILE A 42 11.09 11.91 -4.07
CA ILE A 42 11.37 10.76 -4.92
C ILE A 42 10.15 9.82 -4.95
N TYR A 43 9.73 9.32 -3.78
CA TYR A 43 8.58 8.42 -3.68
C TYR A 43 8.15 8.26 -2.21
N PRO A 44 6.82 8.23 -1.89
CA PRO A 44 5.74 8.65 -2.80
C PRO A 44 5.68 10.17 -2.94
N VAL A 45 5.22 10.65 -4.09
CA VAL A 45 5.06 12.07 -4.40
C VAL A 45 3.64 12.39 -4.87
N ARG A 46 3.32 13.68 -5.01
CA ARG A 46 2.03 14.15 -5.51
C ARG A 46 1.64 13.50 -6.83
N GLN A 47 2.60 13.35 -7.75
CA GLN A 47 2.35 12.75 -9.06
C GLN A 47 1.79 11.33 -8.95
N ASP A 48 2.32 10.50 -8.02
CA ASP A 48 1.80 9.15 -7.80
C ASP A 48 0.31 9.17 -7.39
N ALA A 49 -0.06 10.14 -6.55
CA ALA A 49 -1.46 10.33 -6.15
C ALA A 49 -2.34 10.84 -7.29
N GLU A 50 -1.85 11.74 -8.14
CA GLU A 50 -2.58 12.26 -9.29
C GLU A 50 -2.83 11.17 -10.34
N GLU A 51 -1.84 10.34 -10.63
CA GLU A 51 -1.96 9.19 -11.54
C GLU A 51 -2.96 8.16 -11.00
N ALA A 52 -2.85 7.79 -9.73
CA ALA A 52 -3.78 6.86 -9.10
C ALA A 52 -5.21 7.43 -9.00
N LEU A 53 -5.37 8.73 -8.77
CA LEU A 53 -6.68 9.39 -8.79
C LEU A 53 -7.29 9.38 -10.19
N ALA A 54 -6.51 9.67 -11.22
CA ALA A 54 -6.97 9.64 -12.62
C ALA A 54 -7.41 8.24 -13.04
N ALA A 55 -6.76 7.19 -12.51
CA ALA A 55 -7.12 5.79 -12.73
C ALA A 55 -8.25 5.28 -11.81
N ASP A 56 -8.82 6.11 -10.92
CA ASP A 56 -9.84 5.75 -9.92
C ASP A 56 -9.41 4.63 -8.94
N THR A 57 -8.10 4.54 -8.66
CA THR A 57 -7.48 3.50 -7.84
C THR A 57 -7.01 3.98 -6.46
N LEU A 58 -7.08 5.28 -6.18
CA LEU A 58 -6.61 5.87 -4.94
C LEU A 58 -7.68 5.90 -3.85
N HIS A 59 -7.37 5.34 -2.68
CA HIS A 59 -8.25 5.30 -1.52
C HIS A 59 -7.56 5.92 -0.30
N ILE A 60 -8.35 6.55 0.56
CA ILE A 60 -7.85 7.22 1.77
C ILE A 60 -8.60 6.77 3.02
N ALA A 61 -7.87 6.69 4.13
CA ALA A 61 -8.42 6.49 5.46
C ALA A 61 -8.44 7.83 6.20
N CYS A 62 -9.61 8.23 6.68
CA CYS A 62 -9.83 9.48 7.40
C CYS A 62 -10.19 9.24 8.86
N LEU A 63 -9.63 10.06 9.75
CA LEU A 63 -10.08 10.25 11.12
C LEU A 63 -10.59 11.69 11.24
N GLY A 64 -11.90 11.87 11.27
CA GLY A 64 -12.51 13.19 11.13
C GLY A 64 -12.09 13.89 9.85
N LYS A 65 -11.43 15.04 9.97
CA LYS A 65 -10.95 15.81 8.82
C LYS A 65 -9.51 15.45 8.39
N THR A 66 -8.81 14.59 9.11
CA THR A 66 -7.41 14.26 8.84
C THR A 66 -7.31 13.00 8.00
N ILE A 67 -6.51 13.04 6.92
CA ILE A 67 -6.13 11.83 6.18
C ILE A 67 -5.04 11.14 6.98
N ALA A 68 -5.36 9.97 7.52
CA ALA A 68 -4.50 9.17 8.38
C ALA A 68 -3.72 8.09 7.61
N GLY A 69 -4.10 7.84 6.37
CA GLY A 69 -3.43 6.89 5.49
C GLY A 69 -4.03 6.85 4.10
N SER A 70 -3.36 6.18 3.18
CA SER A 70 -3.81 5.95 1.81
C SER A 70 -3.37 4.59 1.30
N VAL A 71 -4.01 4.12 0.24
CA VAL A 71 -3.65 2.90 -0.48
C VAL A 71 -4.07 3.01 -1.94
N ILE A 72 -3.30 2.42 -2.83
CA ILE A 72 -3.63 2.28 -4.25
C ILE A 72 -4.03 0.83 -4.50
N LEU A 73 -5.18 0.62 -5.12
CA LEU A 73 -5.72 -0.70 -5.48
C LEU A 73 -5.94 -0.75 -6.98
N ASN A 74 -5.24 -1.65 -7.66
CA ASN A 74 -5.37 -1.83 -9.11
C ASN A 74 -5.18 -3.31 -9.50
N HIS A 75 -4.94 -3.58 -10.79
CA HIS A 75 -4.68 -4.91 -11.34
C HIS A 75 -3.30 -4.98 -12.05
N GLU A 76 -2.39 -4.08 -11.70
CA GLU A 76 -1.11 -3.95 -12.39
C GLU A 76 0.02 -4.57 -11.54
N PRO A 77 0.65 -5.67 -12.02
CA PRO A 77 1.78 -6.27 -11.31
C PRO A 77 3.07 -5.47 -11.48
N GLU A 78 3.93 -5.51 -10.48
CA GLU A 78 5.32 -5.10 -10.64
C GLU A 78 6.11 -6.07 -11.53
N LYS A 79 7.19 -5.57 -12.17
CA LYS A 79 8.02 -6.35 -13.12
C LYS A 79 8.50 -7.70 -12.56
N GLY A 80 8.83 -7.76 -11.28
CA GLY A 80 9.33 -8.96 -10.62
C GLY A 80 8.28 -10.02 -10.30
N TYR A 81 6.99 -9.68 -10.39
CA TYR A 81 5.90 -10.60 -10.02
C TYR A 81 5.82 -11.85 -10.90
N GLY A 82 6.24 -11.73 -12.17
CA GLY A 82 6.30 -12.87 -13.10
C GLY A 82 7.28 -13.97 -12.70
N ASN A 83 8.23 -13.69 -11.81
CA ASN A 83 9.23 -14.65 -11.34
C ASN A 83 8.77 -15.42 -10.08
N ALA A 84 7.59 -15.13 -9.57
CA ALA A 84 7.09 -15.74 -8.34
C ALA A 84 6.16 -16.92 -8.59
N ARG A 85 6.14 -17.85 -7.66
CA ARG A 85 5.15 -18.95 -7.64
C ARG A 85 4.00 -18.57 -6.71
N TRP A 86 3.03 -17.85 -7.27
CA TRP A 86 1.85 -17.42 -6.55
C TRP A 86 0.96 -18.59 -6.12
N LEU A 87 0.15 -18.39 -5.10
CA LEU A 87 -0.82 -19.38 -4.60
C LEU A 87 -1.96 -19.59 -5.60
N THR A 88 -2.33 -18.53 -6.32
CA THR A 88 -3.37 -18.57 -7.35
C THR A 88 -2.76 -18.35 -8.73
N ALA A 89 -3.31 -19.03 -9.73
CA ALA A 89 -2.90 -18.88 -11.14
C ALA A 89 -4.09 -18.31 -11.90
N ASP A 90 -4.08 -17.01 -12.14
CA ASP A 90 -5.10 -16.33 -12.95
C ASP A 90 -4.51 -15.08 -13.60
N THR A 91 -5.28 -14.48 -14.50
CA THR A 91 -4.95 -13.20 -15.11
C THR A 91 -5.10 -12.07 -14.09
N TYR A 92 -4.37 -10.98 -14.28
CA TYR A 92 -4.44 -9.84 -13.35
C TYR A 92 -5.80 -9.14 -13.35
N THR A 93 -6.69 -9.40 -14.29
CA THR A 93 -8.10 -8.96 -14.21
C THR A 93 -8.85 -9.54 -13.02
N HIS A 94 -8.39 -10.68 -12.48
CA HIS A 94 -8.96 -11.32 -11.29
C HIS A 94 -8.02 -11.28 -10.06
N ILE A 95 -6.99 -10.46 -10.12
CA ILE A 95 -6.04 -10.27 -9.02
C ILE A 95 -6.02 -8.79 -8.65
N CYS A 96 -6.34 -8.48 -7.41
CA CYS A 96 -6.14 -7.14 -6.89
C CYS A 96 -4.67 -6.97 -6.46
N VAL A 97 -4.06 -5.85 -6.79
CA VAL A 97 -2.69 -5.51 -6.36
C VAL A 97 -2.73 -4.27 -5.48
N ILE A 98 -2.10 -4.36 -4.31
CA ILE A 98 -1.95 -3.25 -3.38
C ILE A 98 -0.62 -2.56 -3.61
N HIS A 99 -0.66 -1.24 -3.84
CA HIS A 99 0.52 -0.39 -3.91
C HIS A 99 0.42 0.75 -2.91
N THR A 100 1.55 1.30 -2.51
CA THR A 100 1.67 2.54 -1.72
C THR A 100 0.73 2.57 -0.51
N LEU A 101 0.73 1.49 0.30
CA LEU A 101 0.01 1.50 1.58
C LEU A 101 0.79 2.41 2.54
N ALA A 102 0.24 3.58 2.81
CA ALA A 102 0.84 4.63 3.61
C ALA A 102 0.01 4.92 4.86
N VAL A 103 0.67 5.05 6.01
CA VAL A 103 0.04 5.40 7.29
C VAL A 103 0.79 6.57 7.91
N HIS A 104 0.08 7.63 8.26
CA HIS A 104 0.65 8.80 8.90
C HIS A 104 1.30 8.42 10.24
N PRO A 105 2.50 8.93 10.57
CA PRO A 105 3.24 8.56 11.78
C PRO A 105 2.46 8.70 13.08
N ASP A 106 1.68 9.78 13.23
CA ASP A 106 0.87 10.04 14.42
C ASP A 106 -0.26 9.03 14.64
N PHE A 107 -0.61 8.26 13.61
CA PHE A 107 -1.67 7.25 13.65
C PHE A 107 -1.14 5.82 13.56
N LEU A 108 0.17 5.62 13.74
CA LEU A 108 0.74 4.29 13.85
C LEU A 108 0.12 3.53 15.03
N LYS A 109 -0.12 2.23 14.84
CA LYS A 109 -0.79 1.34 15.82
C LYS A 109 -2.23 1.71 16.18
N CYS A 110 -2.85 2.65 15.46
CA CYS A 110 -4.26 3.03 15.62
C CYS A 110 -5.22 2.20 14.74
N GLY A 111 -4.72 1.17 14.05
CA GLY A 111 -5.55 0.29 13.22
C GLY A 111 -5.75 0.78 11.78
N ILE A 112 -5.13 1.89 11.36
CA ILE A 112 -5.27 2.45 10.01
C ILE A 112 -4.84 1.43 8.94
N GLY A 113 -3.65 0.85 9.07
CA GLY A 113 -3.14 -0.13 8.11
C GLY A 113 -4.02 -1.39 8.03
N THR A 114 -4.48 -1.90 9.18
CA THR A 114 -5.43 -3.03 9.23
C THR A 114 -6.75 -2.67 8.57
N GLY A 115 -7.26 -1.46 8.80
CA GLY A 115 -8.48 -0.98 8.18
C GLY A 115 -8.36 -0.86 6.66
N LEU A 116 -7.24 -0.31 6.16
CA LEU A 116 -6.97 -0.21 4.72
C LEU A 116 -6.89 -1.59 4.05
N LEU A 117 -6.25 -2.58 4.69
CA LEU A 117 -6.20 -3.95 4.17
C LEU A 117 -7.58 -4.61 4.17
N ALA A 118 -8.37 -4.46 5.24
CA ALA A 118 -9.74 -4.98 5.28
C ALA A 118 -10.64 -4.34 4.21
N TYR A 119 -10.47 -3.03 3.97
CA TYR A 119 -11.17 -2.33 2.89
C TYR A 119 -10.75 -2.87 1.52
N ALA A 120 -9.44 -3.08 1.30
CA ALA A 120 -8.94 -3.67 0.05
C ALA A 120 -9.54 -5.06 -0.21
N GLU A 121 -9.67 -5.90 0.83
CA GLU A 121 -10.31 -7.20 0.72
C GLU A 121 -11.79 -7.09 0.34
N GLN A 122 -12.52 -6.18 0.96
CA GLN A 122 -13.92 -5.95 0.62
C GLN A 122 -14.06 -5.47 -0.81
N ALA A 123 -13.28 -4.47 -1.23
CA ALA A 123 -13.29 -3.96 -2.60
C ALA A 123 -12.96 -5.04 -3.63
N ALA A 124 -11.94 -5.88 -3.36
CA ALA A 124 -11.57 -7.00 -4.23
C ALA A 124 -12.67 -8.07 -4.34
N ARG A 125 -13.44 -8.31 -3.25
CA ARG A 125 -14.58 -9.25 -3.27
C ARG A 125 -15.81 -8.69 -4.00
N GLU A 126 -15.94 -7.37 -4.08
CA GLU A 126 -16.99 -6.70 -4.88
C GLU A 126 -16.70 -6.78 -6.39
N GLU A 127 -15.44 -7.04 -6.74
CA GLU A 127 -14.97 -7.36 -8.08
C GLU A 127 -14.74 -8.89 -8.21
N PRO A 128 -14.57 -9.45 -9.41
CA PRO A 128 -14.32 -10.88 -9.58
C PRO A 128 -12.89 -11.31 -9.21
N CYS A 129 -12.31 -10.71 -8.17
CA CYS A 129 -10.96 -11.06 -7.72
C CYS A 129 -10.94 -12.34 -6.90
N ILE A 130 -9.95 -13.19 -7.15
CA ILE A 130 -9.71 -14.44 -6.43
C ILE A 130 -8.59 -14.32 -5.38
N SER A 131 -7.73 -13.33 -5.53
CA SER A 131 -6.66 -13.04 -4.56
C SER A 131 -6.22 -11.58 -4.58
N ILE A 132 -5.48 -11.22 -3.53
CA ILE A 132 -4.79 -9.93 -3.41
C ILE A 132 -3.31 -10.18 -3.30
N ARG A 133 -2.50 -9.45 -4.07
CA ARG A 133 -1.05 -9.50 -4.07
C ARG A 133 -0.45 -8.16 -3.67
N LEU A 134 0.70 -8.22 -3.03
CA LEU A 134 1.49 -7.05 -2.69
C LEU A 134 2.97 -7.39 -2.54
N ASP A 135 3.79 -6.37 -2.54
CA ASP A 135 5.20 -6.47 -2.22
C ASP A 135 5.59 -5.52 -1.09
N VAL A 136 6.70 -5.83 -0.47
CA VAL A 136 7.29 -5.03 0.59
C VAL A 136 8.81 -5.13 0.56
N VAL A 137 9.50 -4.03 0.80
CA VAL A 137 10.96 -4.04 0.94
C VAL A 137 11.37 -5.08 1.97
N LYS A 138 12.27 -5.98 1.60
CA LYS A 138 12.78 -7.03 2.50
C LYS A 138 13.37 -6.40 3.76
N GLY A 139 12.86 -6.82 4.91
CA GLY A 139 13.27 -6.28 6.21
C GLY A 139 12.42 -5.10 6.69
N ASN A 140 11.34 -4.73 5.98
CA ASN A 140 10.32 -3.84 6.50
C ASN A 140 9.43 -4.60 7.49
N LEU A 141 10.00 -4.91 8.65
CA LEU A 141 9.37 -5.74 9.67
C LEU A 141 7.98 -5.25 10.13
N PRO A 142 7.73 -3.94 10.30
CA PRO A 142 6.39 -3.47 10.66
C PRO A 142 5.33 -3.83 9.63
N ALA A 143 5.61 -3.66 8.35
CA ALA A 143 4.68 -3.98 7.27
C ALA A 143 4.52 -5.49 7.09
N GLU A 144 5.62 -6.26 7.13
CA GLU A 144 5.58 -7.72 7.05
C GLU A 144 4.70 -8.33 8.15
N ARG A 145 4.84 -7.85 9.40
CA ARG A 145 3.99 -8.30 10.53
C ARG A 145 2.53 -7.92 10.34
N LEU A 146 2.24 -6.75 9.77
CA LEU A 146 0.89 -6.32 9.47
C LEU A 146 0.25 -7.25 8.44
N TYR A 147 0.93 -7.54 7.34
CA TYR A 147 0.42 -8.43 6.29
C TYR A 147 0.16 -9.84 6.82
N GLN A 148 1.12 -10.43 7.53
CA GLN A 148 0.97 -11.75 8.15
C GLN A 148 -0.22 -11.78 9.12
N LYS A 149 -0.37 -10.77 9.99
CA LYS A 149 -1.51 -10.64 10.91
C LYS A 149 -2.84 -10.57 10.18
N CYS A 150 -2.87 -9.95 8.99
CA CYS A 150 -4.06 -9.85 8.15
C CYS A 150 -4.27 -11.07 7.24
N GLY A 151 -3.48 -12.14 7.40
CA GLY A 151 -3.66 -13.42 6.70
C GLY A 151 -3.01 -13.50 5.34
N TYR A 152 -2.12 -12.57 4.99
CA TYR A 152 -1.29 -12.66 3.79
C TYR A 152 -0.16 -13.65 4.02
N GLN A 153 0.10 -14.50 3.04
CA GLN A 153 1.17 -15.49 3.05
C GLN A 153 2.36 -14.99 2.23
N MET A 154 3.56 -15.16 2.77
CA MET A 154 4.79 -14.86 2.04
C MET A 154 4.98 -15.86 0.91
N ILE A 155 5.21 -15.36 -0.30
CA ILE A 155 5.37 -16.16 -1.52
C ILE A 155 6.85 -16.38 -1.83
N GLY A 156 7.66 -15.36 -1.67
CA GLY A 156 9.08 -15.40 -1.99
C GLY A 156 9.72 -14.03 -1.98
N THR A 157 10.98 -13.98 -2.36
CA THR A 157 11.77 -12.75 -2.45
C THR A 157 12.24 -12.56 -3.89
N VAL A 158 12.02 -11.39 -4.47
CA VAL A 158 12.39 -11.04 -5.85
C VAL A 158 13.03 -9.65 -5.91
N SER A 159 13.74 -9.36 -7.01
CA SER A 159 14.06 -7.98 -7.38
C SER A 159 12.89 -7.39 -8.17
N LEU A 160 12.60 -6.11 -7.90
CA LEU A 160 11.63 -5.31 -8.66
C LEU A 160 12.31 -4.27 -9.57
N GLY A 161 13.65 -4.26 -9.62
CA GLY A 161 14.42 -3.33 -10.45
C GLY A 161 14.74 -2.00 -9.76
N TYR A 162 14.68 -1.95 -8.42
CA TYR A 162 14.96 -0.75 -7.64
C TYR A 162 16.33 -0.75 -6.96
N GLU A 163 17.28 -1.53 -7.48
CA GLU A 163 18.65 -1.64 -6.95
C GLU A 163 19.37 -0.28 -6.92
N ALA A 164 19.14 0.56 -7.92
CA ALA A 164 19.73 1.91 -8.00
C ALA A 164 19.31 2.82 -6.84
N TYR A 165 18.19 2.52 -6.18
CA TYR A 165 17.70 3.23 -5.00
C TYR A 165 18.14 2.56 -3.68
N GLY A 166 18.96 1.50 -3.75
CA GLY A 166 19.40 0.74 -2.58
C GLY A 166 18.33 -0.24 -2.07
N LEU A 167 17.37 -0.60 -2.91
CA LEU A 167 16.24 -1.48 -2.60
C LEU A 167 16.26 -2.72 -3.51
N PRO A 168 17.25 -3.63 -3.35
CA PRO A 168 17.45 -4.73 -4.29
C PRO A 168 16.43 -5.86 -4.14
N TRP A 169 15.82 -6.03 -2.95
CA TRP A 169 14.99 -7.19 -2.65
C TRP A 169 13.65 -6.82 -2.03
N TYR A 170 12.61 -7.49 -2.50
CA TYR A 170 11.24 -7.37 -2.03
C TYR A 170 10.67 -8.73 -1.67
N ASN A 171 9.97 -8.81 -0.56
CA ASN A 171 9.17 -9.97 -0.18
C ASN A 171 7.77 -9.80 -0.77
N LEU A 172 7.29 -10.85 -1.44
CA LEU A 172 5.97 -10.90 -2.05
C LEU A 172 5.00 -11.60 -1.12
N TYR A 173 3.79 -11.09 -1.06
CA TYR A 173 2.71 -11.64 -0.26
C TYR A 173 1.44 -11.80 -1.09
N GLU A 174 0.68 -12.85 -0.80
CA GLU A 174 -0.62 -13.10 -1.42
C GLU A 174 -1.62 -13.52 -0.36
N LYS A 175 -2.87 -13.09 -0.54
CA LYS A 175 -4.03 -13.54 0.21
C LYS A 175 -5.09 -14.03 -0.77
N VAL A 176 -5.47 -15.30 -0.67
CA VAL A 176 -6.60 -15.88 -1.40
C VAL A 176 -7.89 -15.41 -0.74
N LEU A 177 -8.89 -14.99 -1.55
CA LEU A 177 -10.16 -14.39 -1.11
C LEU A 177 -11.29 -15.39 -0.94
#